data_60383c36c5ae2fbd22df9fd08e7d761f
#
_entry.id   60383c36c5ae2fbd22df9fd08e7d761f
#
_cell.length_a   1.000
_cell.length_b   1.000
_cell.length_c   1.000
_cell.angle_alpha   90.00
_cell.angle_beta   90.00
_cell.angle_gamma   90.00
#
_symmetry.space_group_name_H-M   'P 1'
#
loop_
_entity.id
_entity.type
_entity.pdbx_description
1 polymer ?
#
loop_
_entity_poly.entity_id
_entity_poly.type
_entity_poly.pdbx_seq_one_letter_code
_entity_poly.pdbx_strand_id
1 'polypeptide(L)'
;ITKRQQPVLKYLLSKSDVKLRMPYGQTMEGRRRYASFIATTNNQQPLIDDTGSRRFVCIKVEKNIDTGTPINYPQLYAQLLHELNEGYRYWFNEEETSRIMKDNTLFQRTEGLDEILLSLFRRPRENEEMTPLNISDIITTIKCNMPNFQANDTMAARIGCALNRLD
;
A
#
# COMPACT_ATOMS: atom_id res chain seq x y z
N ILE A 1 -9.15 -2.52 -7.02
CA ILE A 1 -9.23 -1.11 -6.55
C ILE A 1 -8.57 -0.26 -7.61
N THR A 2 -9.22 0.80 -8.07
CA THR A 2 -8.67 1.75 -9.05
C THR A 2 -7.88 2.85 -8.34
N LYS A 3 -6.99 3.56 -9.09
CA LYS A 3 -6.27 4.74 -8.55
C LYS A 3 -7.22 5.80 -7.94
N ARG A 4 -8.46 5.92 -8.46
CA ARG A 4 -9.47 6.85 -7.93
C ARG A 4 -10.13 6.36 -6.64
N GLN A 5 -10.27 5.05 -6.46
CA GLN A 5 -10.94 4.46 -5.29
C GLN A 5 -10.02 4.37 -4.07
N GLN A 6 -8.73 4.26 -4.27
CA GLN A 6 -7.76 4.06 -3.19
C GLN A 6 -7.71 5.24 -2.18
N PRO A 7 -7.72 6.53 -2.59
CA PRO A 7 -7.81 7.64 -1.64
C PRO A 7 -9.08 7.63 -0.80
N VAL A 8 -10.22 7.27 -1.40
CA VAL A 8 -11.50 7.14 -0.69
C VAL A 8 -11.42 6.01 0.34
N LEU A 9 -10.85 4.88 -0.03
CA LEU A 9 -10.65 3.76 0.90
C LEU A 9 -9.72 4.15 2.05
N LYS A 10 -8.60 4.81 1.77
CA LYS A 10 -7.68 5.32 2.80
C LYS A 10 -8.39 6.27 3.78
N TYR A 11 -9.22 7.17 3.25
CA TYR A 11 -10.03 8.06 4.07
C TYR A 11 -10.99 7.28 4.97
N LEU A 12 -11.73 6.33 4.43
CA LEU A 12 -12.63 5.47 5.18
C LEU A 12 -11.92 4.66 6.27
N LEU A 13 -10.76 4.11 5.95
CA LEU A 13 -9.96 3.32 6.91
C LEU A 13 -9.42 4.17 8.07
N SER A 14 -9.10 5.43 7.82
CA SER A 14 -8.49 6.32 8.82
C SER A 14 -9.50 7.08 9.66
N LYS A 15 -10.77 7.14 9.25
CA LYS A 15 -11.77 7.97 9.91
C LYS A 15 -12.39 7.25 11.11
N SER A 16 -12.37 7.88 12.28
CA SER A 16 -13.00 7.38 13.51
C SER A 16 -14.51 7.61 13.54
N ASP A 17 -14.95 8.71 12.92
CA ASP A 17 -16.34 9.16 12.97
C ASP A 17 -16.91 9.30 11.56
N VAL A 18 -18.13 8.83 11.35
CA VAL A 18 -18.85 8.94 10.09
C VAL A 18 -20.05 9.85 10.29
N LYS A 19 -20.11 10.91 9.49
CA LYS A 19 -21.31 11.76 9.45
C LYS A 19 -22.26 11.19 8.39
N LEU A 20 -23.41 10.75 8.84
CA LEU A 20 -24.46 10.19 7.98
C LEU A 20 -25.74 10.98 8.18
N ARG A 21 -26.41 11.23 7.06
CA ARG A 21 -27.80 11.70 7.06
C ARG A 21 -28.70 10.47 6.94
N MET A 22 -29.56 10.29 7.95
CA MET A 22 -30.56 9.22 7.86
C MET A 22 -31.52 9.48 6.70
N PRO A 23 -32.02 8.44 6.03
CA PRO A 23 -33.10 8.61 5.05
C PRO A 23 -34.23 9.42 5.68
N TYR A 24 -34.65 10.48 4.97
CA TYR A 24 -35.66 11.45 5.44
C TYR A 24 -35.26 12.33 6.64
N GLY A 25 -34.08 12.18 7.20
CA GLY A 25 -33.57 13.05 8.26
C GLY A 25 -33.18 14.43 7.73
N GLN A 26 -33.38 15.49 8.53
CA GLN A 26 -32.97 16.86 8.19
C GLN A 26 -31.56 17.21 8.66
N THR A 27 -31.03 16.48 9.64
CA THR A 27 -29.73 16.72 10.26
C THR A 27 -28.71 15.64 9.95
N MET A 28 -27.44 16.02 9.89
CA MET A 28 -26.32 15.08 9.84
C MET A 28 -25.95 14.64 11.25
N GLU A 29 -26.00 13.34 11.51
CA GLU A 29 -25.56 12.76 12.79
C GLU A 29 -24.14 12.20 12.65
N GLY A 30 -23.29 12.53 13.62
CA GLY A 30 -21.97 11.90 13.77
C GLY A 30 -22.09 10.57 14.52
N ARG A 31 -21.59 9.50 13.91
CA ARG A 31 -21.55 8.17 14.57
C ARG A 31 -20.12 7.66 14.58
N ARG A 32 -19.68 7.14 15.71
CA ARG A 32 -18.40 6.48 15.81
C ARG A 32 -18.39 5.21 14.95
N ARG A 33 -17.31 5.03 14.19
CA ARG A 33 -17.13 3.84 13.36
C ARG A 33 -16.50 2.73 14.19
N TYR A 34 -17.19 1.62 14.35
CA TYR A 34 -16.69 0.40 15.01
C TYR A 34 -16.25 -0.68 14.03
N ALA A 35 -16.46 -0.47 12.73
CA ALA A 35 -16.17 -1.47 11.71
C ALA A 35 -14.67 -1.61 11.46
N SER A 36 -14.20 -2.85 11.43
CA SER A 36 -12.94 -3.26 10.82
C SER A 36 -13.20 -3.76 9.41
N PHE A 37 -12.16 -3.77 8.56
CA PHE A 37 -12.29 -4.17 7.16
C PHE A 37 -11.36 -5.33 6.86
N ILE A 38 -11.89 -6.32 6.18
CA ILE A 38 -11.14 -7.38 5.53
C ILE A 38 -11.56 -7.43 4.07
N ALA A 39 -10.61 -7.66 3.17
CA ALA A 39 -10.85 -7.78 1.75
C ALA A 39 -10.03 -8.91 1.16
N THR A 40 -10.55 -9.55 0.13
CA THR A 40 -9.86 -10.58 -0.64
C THR A 40 -9.67 -10.13 -2.07
N THR A 41 -8.59 -10.55 -2.71
CA THR A 41 -8.29 -10.25 -4.10
C THR A 41 -7.45 -11.34 -4.73
N ASN A 42 -7.67 -11.60 -6.01
CA ASN A 42 -6.81 -12.49 -6.82
C ASN A 42 -5.64 -11.73 -7.46
N ASN A 43 -5.58 -10.40 -7.29
CA ASN A 43 -4.47 -9.61 -7.78
C ASN A 43 -3.29 -9.74 -6.81
N GLN A 44 -2.14 -10.17 -7.32
CA GLN A 44 -0.92 -10.31 -6.52
C GLN A 44 -0.35 -8.94 -6.08
N GLN A 45 -0.64 -7.89 -6.83
CA GLN A 45 -0.20 -6.51 -6.55
C GLN A 45 -1.40 -5.56 -6.42
N PRO A 46 -2.17 -5.66 -5.32
CA PRO A 46 -3.38 -4.88 -5.14
C PRO A 46 -3.13 -3.42 -4.75
N LEU A 47 -1.93 -3.10 -4.22
CA LEU A 47 -1.58 -1.76 -3.78
C LEU A 47 -1.03 -0.94 -4.96
N ILE A 48 -1.71 0.16 -5.26
CA ILE A 48 -1.38 1.03 -6.40
C ILE A 48 -0.61 2.28 -5.97
N ASP A 49 -0.68 2.63 -4.68
CA ASP A 49 -0.17 3.89 -4.14
C ASP A 49 1.02 3.61 -3.22
N ASP A 50 2.13 4.25 -3.51
CA ASP A 50 3.39 4.15 -2.76
C ASP A 50 3.29 4.80 -1.38
N THR A 51 2.33 5.72 -1.21
CA THR A 51 2.14 6.45 0.05
C THR A 51 0.99 5.84 0.86
N GLY A 52 1.25 5.49 2.11
CA GLY A 52 0.22 5.08 3.06
C GLY A 52 -0.20 3.61 3.00
N SER A 53 0.67 2.73 2.52
CA SER A 53 0.49 1.27 2.62
C SER A 53 0.39 0.78 4.08
N ARG A 54 0.84 1.59 5.06
CA ARG A 54 0.73 1.32 6.51
C ARG A 54 -0.68 1.01 7.02
N ARG A 55 -1.71 1.33 6.23
CA ARG A 55 -3.12 1.06 6.58
C ARG A 55 -3.60 -0.32 6.16
N PHE A 56 -2.77 -1.03 5.43
CA PHE A 56 -3.07 -2.35 4.89
C PHE A 56 -2.10 -3.36 5.48
N VAL A 57 -2.62 -4.46 5.98
CA VAL A 57 -1.83 -5.65 6.30
C VAL A 57 -2.10 -6.65 5.20
N CYS A 58 -1.18 -6.77 4.24
CA CYS A 58 -1.32 -7.68 3.12
C CYS A 58 -0.81 -9.07 3.52
N ILE A 59 -1.62 -10.08 3.25
CA ILE A 59 -1.30 -11.48 3.54
C ILE A 59 -1.43 -12.28 2.25
N LYS A 60 -0.37 -12.98 1.86
CA LYS A 60 -0.39 -13.92 0.76
C LYS A 60 -0.83 -15.30 1.27
N VAL A 61 -1.91 -15.81 0.70
CA VAL A 61 -2.36 -17.18 0.97
C VAL A 61 -1.61 -18.10 0.03
N GLU A 62 -0.77 -18.98 0.56
CA GLU A 62 0.08 -19.90 -0.23
C GLU A 62 -0.49 -21.31 -0.33
N LYS A 63 -1.36 -21.69 0.60
CA LYS A 63 -1.96 -23.02 0.68
C LYS A 63 -3.48 -22.92 0.70
N ASN A 64 -4.13 -24.03 0.42
CA ASN A 64 -5.58 -24.11 0.58
C ASN A 64 -5.98 -23.81 2.02
N ILE A 65 -6.97 -22.96 2.17
CA ILE A 65 -7.56 -22.65 3.48
C ILE A 65 -8.44 -23.83 3.88
N ASP A 66 -8.25 -24.31 5.10
CA ASP A 66 -9.16 -25.30 5.67
C ASP A 66 -10.52 -24.64 5.96
N THR A 67 -11.52 -25.03 5.18
CA THR A 67 -12.90 -24.56 5.36
C THR A 67 -13.78 -25.63 6.03
N GLY A 68 -13.23 -26.80 6.31
CA GLY A 68 -13.96 -27.94 6.87
C GLY A 68 -13.94 -27.98 8.39
N THR A 69 -12.87 -27.50 9.01
CA THR A 69 -12.75 -27.51 10.47
C THR A 69 -13.59 -26.38 11.09
N PRO A 70 -14.56 -26.70 11.97
CA PRO A 70 -15.38 -25.67 12.60
C PRO A 70 -14.54 -24.81 13.57
N ILE A 71 -14.73 -23.51 13.49
CA ILE A 71 -14.08 -22.55 14.39
C ILE A 71 -14.80 -22.57 15.74
N ASN A 72 -14.04 -22.74 16.82
CA ASN A 72 -14.57 -22.61 18.18
C ASN A 72 -14.66 -21.11 18.56
N TYR A 73 -15.71 -20.46 18.11
CA TYR A 73 -15.95 -19.03 18.39
C TYR A 73 -15.99 -18.67 19.88
N PRO A 74 -16.63 -19.44 20.76
CA PRO A 74 -16.58 -19.14 22.20
C PRO A 74 -15.16 -19.06 22.76
N GLN A 75 -14.31 -20.00 22.39
CA GLN A 75 -12.91 -19.99 22.82
C GLN A 75 -12.12 -18.82 22.23
N LEU A 76 -12.33 -18.53 20.94
CA LEU A 76 -11.69 -17.41 20.26
C LEU A 76 -12.04 -16.07 20.93
N TYR A 77 -13.32 -15.85 21.23
CA TYR A 77 -13.75 -14.62 21.91
C TYR A 77 -13.30 -14.55 23.36
N ALA A 78 -13.24 -15.68 24.07
CA ALA A 78 -12.70 -15.73 25.43
C ALA A 78 -11.22 -15.36 25.45
N GLN A 79 -10.42 -15.84 24.49
CA GLN A 79 -9.01 -15.47 24.34
C GLN A 79 -8.85 -13.97 24.06
N LEU A 80 -9.59 -13.44 23.09
CA LEU A 80 -9.52 -12.01 22.74
C LEU A 80 -9.90 -11.11 23.94
N LEU A 81 -10.91 -11.50 24.70
CA LEU A 81 -11.33 -10.77 25.89
C LEU A 81 -10.24 -10.83 27.00
N HIS A 82 -9.63 -11.98 27.19
CA HIS A 82 -8.52 -12.14 28.12
C HIS A 82 -7.34 -11.24 27.74
N GLU A 83 -6.91 -11.27 26.47
CA GLU A 83 -5.81 -10.44 25.97
C GLU A 83 -6.10 -8.93 26.14
N LEU A 84 -7.34 -8.51 25.87
CA LEU A 84 -7.74 -7.11 26.09
C LEU A 84 -7.69 -6.72 27.58
N ASN A 85 -8.12 -7.59 28.49
CA ASN A 85 -8.10 -7.33 29.93
C ASN A 85 -6.67 -7.30 30.50
N GLU A 86 -5.76 -8.08 29.92
CA GLU A 86 -4.33 -8.04 30.24
C GLU A 86 -3.60 -6.82 29.63
N GLY A 87 -4.33 -5.96 28.93
CA GLY A 87 -3.78 -4.74 28.33
C GLY A 87 -3.01 -4.98 27.05
N TYR A 88 -3.30 -6.07 26.34
CA TYR A 88 -2.67 -6.33 25.05
C TYR A 88 -2.91 -5.18 24.08
N ARG A 89 -1.85 -4.74 23.41
CA ARG A 89 -1.87 -3.60 22.51
C ARG A 89 -2.50 -3.99 21.16
N TYR A 90 -3.53 -3.27 20.74
CA TYR A 90 -4.28 -3.50 19.49
C TYR A 90 -3.89 -2.55 18.35
N TRP A 91 -2.80 -1.78 18.51
CA TRP A 91 -2.26 -0.90 17.46
C TRP A 91 -0.78 -1.22 17.23
N PHE A 92 -0.28 -0.91 16.04
CA PHE A 92 1.12 -1.09 15.69
C PHE A 92 1.95 0.12 16.14
N ASN A 93 3.15 -0.12 16.64
CA ASN A 93 4.15 0.93 16.88
C ASN A 93 4.86 1.32 15.59
N GLU A 94 5.83 2.25 15.68
CA GLU A 94 6.55 2.74 14.49
C GLU A 94 7.40 1.66 13.83
N GLU A 95 8.04 0.81 14.61
CA GLU A 95 8.87 -0.29 14.11
C GLU A 95 8.02 -1.35 13.38
N GLU A 96 6.91 -1.77 14.00
CA GLU A 96 5.96 -2.70 13.39
C GLU A 96 5.31 -2.11 12.13
N THR A 97 4.98 -0.83 12.16
CA THR A 97 4.45 -0.11 11.00
C THR A 97 5.47 -0.08 9.86
N SER A 98 6.74 0.18 10.16
CA SER A 98 7.82 0.16 9.18
C SER A 98 8.01 -1.23 8.59
N ARG A 99 7.91 -2.27 9.42
CA ARG A 99 7.96 -3.67 8.96
C ARG A 99 6.80 -4.00 8.04
N ILE A 100 5.56 -3.63 8.41
CA ILE A 100 4.39 -3.82 7.56
C ILE A 100 4.56 -3.10 6.22
N MET A 101 5.08 -1.87 6.22
CA MET A 101 5.34 -1.12 5.00
C MET A 101 6.37 -1.81 4.11
N LYS A 102 7.43 -2.35 4.70
CA LYS A 102 8.45 -3.13 3.98
C LYS A 102 7.86 -4.40 3.38
N ASP A 103 7.08 -5.15 4.14
CA ASP A 103 6.44 -6.37 3.65
C ASP A 103 5.42 -6.06 2.53
N ASN A 104 4.74 -4.94 2.63
CA ASN A 104 3.78 -4.47 1.63
C ASN A 104 4.42 -4.09 0.28
N THR A 105 5.73 -3.90 0.19
CA THR A 105 6.42 -3.65 -1.10
C THR A 105 6.21 -4.80 -2.09
N LEU A 106 6.09 -6.03 -1.60
CA LEU A 106 5.81 -7.22 -2.42
C LEU A 106 4.42 -7.17 -3.08
N PHE A 107 3.49 -6.41 -2.49
CA PHE A 107 2.10 -6.27 -2.94
C PHE A 107 1.85 -4.96 -3.69
N GLN A 108 2.87 -4.14 -3.85
CA GLN A 108 2.78 -2.90 -4.61
C GLN A 108 2.86 -3.20 -6.11
N ARG A 109 2.04 -2.50 -6.86
CA ARG A 109 2.06 -2.58 -8.32
C ARG A 109 3.32 -1.92 -8.85
N THR A 110 4.17 -2.72 -9.49
CA THR A 110 5.30 -2.20 -10.26
C THR A 110 4.74 -1.38 -11.41
N GLU A 111 5.06 -0.11 -11.47
CA GLU A 111 4.71 0.70 -12.65
C GLU A 111 5.68 0.32 -13.78
N GLY A 112 5.24 0.33 -15.02
CA GLY A 112 6.12 0.09 -16.18
C GLY A 112 7.33 1.03 -16.24
N LEU A 113 7.30 2.12 -15.48
CA LEU A 113 8.44 3.03 -15.30
C LEU A 113 9.59 2.37 -14.55
N ASP A 114 9.33 1.53 -13.55
CA ASP A 114 10.36 0.82 -12.78
C ASP A 114 11.11 -0.17 -13.70
N GLU A 115 10.36 -0.88 -14.55
CA GLU A 115 10.94 -1.79 -15.54
C GLU A 115 11.80 -1.04 -16.56
N ILE A 116 11.34 0.12 -17.02
CA ILE A 116 12.09 0.99 -17.93
C ILE A 116 13.40 1.45 -17.27
N LEU A 117 13.33 1.92 -16.02
CA LEU A 117 14.51 2.36 -15.28
C LEU A 117 15.51 1.21 -15.10
N LEU A 118 15.07 0.04 -14.68
CA LEU A 118 15.94 -1.12 -14.51
C LEU A 118 16.54 -1.65 -15.83
N SER A 119 15.86 -1.42 -16.95
CA SER A 119 16.37 -1.81 -18.28
C SER A 119 17.44 -0.87 -18.80
N LEU A 120 17.39 0.42 -18.43
CA LEU A 120 18.28 1.46 -18.97
C LEU A 120 19.40 1.83 -17.98
N PHE A 121 19.21 1.64 -16.70
CA PHE A 121 20.13 2.03 -15.65
C PHE A 121 20.43 0.84 -14.72
N ARG A 122 21.66 0.77 -14.25
CA ARG A 122 22.10 -0.21 -13.24
C ARG A 122 22.88 0.47 -12.14
N ARG A 123 22.98 -0.16 -11.00
CA ARG A 123 23.87 0.29 -9.93
C ARG A 123 25.34 0.11 -10.39
N PRO A 124 26.24 1.05 -10.01
CA PRO A 124 27.66 0.88 -10.28
C PRO A 124 28.20 -0.35 -9.54
N ARG A 125 29.18 -1.01 -10.15
CA ARG A 125 29.93 -2.08 -9.48
C ARG A 125 30.98 -1.48 -8.55
N GLU A 126 31.48 -2.29 -7.61
CA GLU A 126 32.66 -1.91 -6.82
C GLU A 126 33.80 -1.51 -7.76
N ASN A 127 34.35 -0.31 -7.57
CA ASN A 127 35.41 0.31 -8.39
C ASN A 127 34.97 0.93 -9.74
N GLU A 128 33.70 1.12 -10.00
CA GLU A 128 33.24 1.95 -11.13
C GLU A 128 33.03 3.40 -10.69
N GLU A 129 33.48 4.35 -11.51
CA GLU A 129 33.17 5.76 -11.29
C GLU A 129 31.67 5.98 -11.50
N MET A 130 31.04 6.61 -10.50
CA MET A 130 29.64 6.97 -10.58
C MET A 130 29.48 8.24 -11.43
N THR A 131 28.65 8.16 -12.46
CA THR A 131 28.20 9.35 -13.20
C THR A 131 26.93 9.87 -12.54
N PRO A 132 26.95 11.03 -11.89
CA PRO A 132 25.76 11.61 -11.30
C PRO A 132 24.79 12.01 -12.43
N LEU A 133 23.57 11.50 -12.36
CA LEU A 133 22.50 11.82 -13.30
C LEU A 133 21.42 12.64 -12.57
N ASN A 134 20.97 13.70 -13.20
CA ASN A 134 19.77 14.40 -12.75
C ASN A 134 18.51 13.82 -13.41
N ILE A 135 17.35 14.18 -12.91
CA ILE A 135 16.07 13.66 -13.43
C ILE A 135 15.86 14.00 -14.90
N SER A 136 16.35 15.14 -15.37
CA SER A 136 16.26 15.56 -16.77
C SER A 136 17.09 14.66 -17.67
N ASP A 137 18.28 14.24 -17.22
CA ASP A 137 19.14 13.31 -17.97
C ASP A 137 18.47 11.93 -18.09
N ILE A 138 17.85 11.48 -17.01
CA ILE A 138 17.09 10.22 -16.98
C ILE A 138 15.94 10.28 -17.98
N ILE A 139 15.13 11.36 -17.96
CA ILE A 139 14.03 11.56 -18.92
C ILE A 139 14.54 11.58 -20.37
N THR A 140 15.65 12.26 -20.61
CA THR A 140 16.27 12.34 -21.94
C THR A 140 16.72 10.97 -22.41
N THR A 141 17.39 10.21 -21.54
CA THR A 141 17.83 8.84 -21.86
C THR A 141 16.65 7.93 -22.16
N ILE A 142 15.55 8.01 -21.39
CA ILE A 142 14.34 7.23 -21.64
C ILE A 142 13.74 7.60 -23.01
N LYS A 143 13.63 8.89 -23.33
CA LYS A 143 13.10 9.35 -24.63
C LYS A 143 13.96 8.90 -25.80
N CYS A 144 15.29 8.93 -25.67
CA CYS A 144 16.19 8.47 -26.72
C CYS A 144 16.02 6.96 -27.02
N ASN A 145 15.80 6.15 -25.98
CA ASN A 145 15.63 4.70 -26.16
C ASN A 145 14.18 4.29 -26.44
N MET A 146 13.21 5.13 -26.10
CA MET A 146 11.78 4.90 -26.30
C MET A 146 11.10 6.14 -26.91
N PRO A 147 11.13 6.31 -28.26
CA PRO A 147 10.62 7.51 -28.92
C PRO A 147 9.14 7.81 -28.65
N ASN A 148 8.35 6.77 -28.34
CA ASN A 148 6.92 6.91 -28.01
C ASN A 148 6.66 7.26 -26.53
N PHE A 149 7.70 7.43 -25.71
CA PHE A 149 7.56 7.78 -24.30
C PHE A 149 7.12 9.24 -24.17
N GLN A 150 5.92 9.43 -23.63
CA GLN A 150 5.39 10.77 -23.35
C GLN A 150 5.71 11.17 -21.92
N ALA A 151 6.61 12.15 -21.78
CA ALA A 151 6.84 12.79 -20.49
C ALA A 151 5.81 13.90 -20.26
N ASN A 152 5.11 13.83 -19.13
CA ASN A 152 4.20 14.87 -18.65
C ASN A 152 4.82 15.59 -17.43
N ASP A 153 4.20 16.68 -16.99
CA ASP A 153 4.70 17.54 -15.88
C ASP A 153 4.91 16.78 -14.56
N THR A 154 4.23 15.66 -14.36
CA THR A 154 4.36 14.84 -13.15
C THR A 154 5.44 13.76 -13.27
N MET A 155 6.09 13.63 -14.41
CA MET A 155 7.04 12.54 -14.68
C MET A 155 8.28 12.62 -13.79
N ALA A 156 8.76 13.82 -13.54
CA ALA A 156 9.91 14.03 -12.64
C ALA A 156 9.64 13.49 -11.23
N ALA A 157 8.48 13.80 -10.67
CA ALA A 157 8.08 13.28 -9.35
C ALA A 157 7.90 11.76 -9.37
N ARG A 158 7.35 11.20 -10.46
CA ARG A 158 7.19 9.75 -10.62
C ARG A 158 8.52 9.01 -10.72
N ILE A 159 9.50 9.57 -11.43
CA ILE A 159 10.86 9.02 -11.49
C ILE A 159 11.50 9.07 -10.11
N GLY A 160 11.40 10.18 -9.37
CA GLY A 160 11.92 10.27 -8.02
C GLY A 160 11.32 9.21 -7.08
N CYS A 161 10.00 9.01 -7.13
CA CYS A 161 9.32 7.94 -6.38
C CYS A 161 9.78 6.54 -6.81
N ALA A 162 10.00 6.31 -8.11
CA ALA A 162 10.47 5.03 -8.63
C ALA A 162 11.91 4.74 -8.18
N LEU A 163 12.80 5.71 -8.24
CA LEU A 163 14.17 5.57 -7.75
C LEU A 163 14.23 5.24 -6.26
N ASN A 164 13.43 5.93 -5.44
CA ASN A 164 13.34 5.64 -4.00
C ASN A 164 12.79 4.23 -3.68
N ARG A 165 12.04 3.61 -4.59
CA ARG A 165 11.58 2.21 -4.44
C ARG A 165 12.65 1.20 -4.83
N LEU A 166 13.49 1.58 -5.78
CA LEU A 166 14.54 0.72 -6.33
C LEU A 166 15.83 0.76 -5.50
N ASP A 167 15.92 1.70 -4.56
CA ASP A 167 17.04 1.86 -3.64
C ASP A 167 16.93 0.86 -2.47
#